data_f925cd45921d32492ffee58c6069f1b7
#
_entry.id   f925cd45921d32492ffee58c6069f1b7
#
_cell.length_a   1.000
_cell.length_b   1.000
_cell.length_c   1.000
_cell.angle_alpha   90.00
_cell.angle_beta   90.00
_cell.angle_gamma   90.00
#
_symmetry.space_group_name_H-M   'P 1'
#
loop_
_entity.id
_entity.type
_entity.pdbx_description
1 polymer ?
#
loop_
_entity_poly.entity_id
_entity_poly.type
_entity_poly.pdbx_seq_one_letter_code
_entity_poly.pdbx_strand_id
1 'polypeptide(L)'
;MNIHEHQAKQILKKYGANVPEGVFAFNVSDLLQKTKELKTDKYVLKAQIHAGGRGKAGGVKIVDNLENLEKEANILLGKNLITHQTGPLGREVKRLYVEEVSNISKEFYLSCLVDRVSSKIAFISSDQGGMNIEEVAQNTPEKILTTKVDFNQEISEADCKKIIRVFELDDNSGSEAISLIKAIYKLFIENDANLVEINPLILTKENKVVCLDAKMTFDENALFKHPEIQELRDYNEEEATEIEASKHDLAYIKLDGSIGCMVNGAGLAMATMDIIKLYGEEPANFLDVGGGASKEKVSAAFKIILSDKNVKGILINIFGGIMRCDVLAQGVVDAAKEIKIEVPLVVRLAGTNFEEGKKILENSGLKIISANDLSDAAKKVVEAIK
;
A
#
# COMPACT_ATOMS: atom_id res chain seq x y z
N MET A 1 -2.91 0.71 -5.71
CA MET A 1 -3.37 2.04 -5.23
C MET A 1 -4.37 1.87 -4.10
N ASN A 2 -4.18 2.56 -2.98
CA ASN A 2 -5.14 2.58 -1.86
C ASN A 2 -6.11 3.75 -2.00
N ILE A 3 -7.30 3.63 -1.39
CA ILE A 3 -8.27 4.71 -1.26
C ILE A 3 -8.73 4.87 0.19
N HIS A 4 -9.33 6.02 0.52
CA HIS A 4 -9.86 6.27 1.85
C HIS A 4 -11.15 5.48 2.14
N GLU A 5 -11.45 5.26 3.43
CA GLU A 5 -12.64 4.54 3.87
C GLU A 5 -13.94 5.13 3.29
N HIS A 6 -14.11 6.46 3.33
CA HIS A 6 -15.32 7.09 2.79
C HIS A 6 -15.50 6.82 1.29
N GLN A 7 -14.40 6.77 0.51
CA GLN A 7 -14.41 6.44 -0.91
C GLN A 7 -14.77 4.95 -1.13
N ALA A 8 -14.17 4.05 -0.33
CA ALA A 8 -14.47 2.63 -0.35
C ALA A 8 -15.95 2.36 -0.07
N LYS A 9 -16.53 3.04 0.92
CA LYS A 9 -17.97 2.95 1.22
C LYS A 9 -18.85 3.47 0.09
N GLN A 10 -18.45 4.53 -0.60
CA GLN A 10 -19.19 5.03 -1.77
C GLN A 10 -19.22 3.99 -2.90
N ILE A 11 -18.09 3.31 -3.15
CA ILE A 11 -18.03 2.23 -4.14
C ILE A 11 -18.91 1.06 -3.68
N LEU A 12 -18.79 0.58 -2.43
CA LEU A 12 -19.65 -0.47 -1.88
C LEU A 12 -21.13 -0.15 -2.05
N LYS A 13 -21.55 1.08 -1.76
CA LYS A 13 -22.93 1.55 -1.91
C LYS A 13 -23.42 1.48 -3.35
N LYS A 14 -22.57 1.83 -4.34
CA LYS A 14 -22.90 1.69 -5.76
C LYS A 14 -23.21 0.25 -6.17
N TYR A 15 -22.56 -0.72 -5.53
CA TYR A 15 -22.79 -2.15 -5.77
C TYR A 15 -23.90 -2.74 -4.90
N GLY A 16 -24.61 -1.92 -4.11
CA GLY A 16 -25.77 -2.33 -3.31
C GLY A 16 -25.45 -2.81 -1.90
N ALA A 17 -24.24 -2.64 -1.40
CA ALA A 17 -23.90 -2.92 -0.01
C ALA A 17 -24.50 -1.86 0.93
N ASN A 18 -24.99 -2.30 2.09
CA ASN A 18 -25.41 -1.38 3.15
C ASN A 18 -24.17 -0.80 3.83
N VAL A 19 -24.11 0.53 3.88
CA VAL A 19 -23.09 1.30 4.62
C VAL A 19 -23.81 2.39 5.42
N PRO A 20 -23.26 2.85 6.56
CA PRO A 20 -23.81 4.00 7.27
C PRO A 20 -23.79 5.25 6.38
N GLU A 21 -24.82 6.09 6.48
CA GLU A 21 -24.78 7.39 5.82
C GLU A 21 -23.70 8.26 6.47
N GLY A 22 -22.94 8.95 5.64
CA GLY A 22 -21.81 9.74 6.13
C GLY A 22 -21.33 10.80 5.16
N VAL A 23 -20.61 11.77 5.68
CA VAL A 23 -20.07 12.92 4.97
C VAL A 23 -18.60 13.10 5.28
N PHE A 24 -17.83 13.60 4.31
CA PHE A 24 -16.41 13.90 4.52
C PHE A 24 -16.09 15.36 4.21
N ALA A 25 -15.03 15.87 4.83
CA ALA A 25 -14.54 17.22 4.58
C ALA A 25 -13.04 17.34 4.88
N PHE A 26 -12.43 18.38 4.30
CA PHE A 26 -11.03 18.75 4.51
C PHE A 26 -10.86 19.86 5.57
N ASN A 27 -11.95 20.44 6.06
CA ASN A 27 -11.96 21.42 7.13
C ASN A 27 -13.20 21.25 8.00
N VAL A 28 -13.12 21.76 9.23
CA VAL A 28 -14.16 21.56 10.25
C VAL A 28 -15.45 22.29 9.90
N SER A 29 -15.38 23.50 9.33
CA SER A 29 -16.59 24.27 8.96
C SER A 29 -17.46 23.57 7.92
N ASP A 30 -16.83 23.05 6.86
CA ASP A 30 -17.50 22.26 5.81
C ASP A 30 -18.06 20.95 6.40
N LEU A 31 -17.29 20.29 7.28
CA LEU A 31 -17.72 19.06 7.96
C LEU A 31 -19.02 19.29 8.73
N LEU A 32 -19.06 20.34 9.57
CA LEU A 32 -20.24 20.66 10.37
C LEU A 32 -21.46 21.03 9.51
N GLN A 33 -21.23 21.74 8.41
CA GLN A 33 -22.32 22.07 7.48
C GLN A 33 -22.92 20.80 6.86
N LYS A 34 -22.09 19.91 6.34
CA LYS A 34 -22.52 18.64 5.72
C LYS A 34 -23.15 17.68 6.74
N THR A 35 -22.63 17.64 7.96
CA THR A 35 -23.15 16.76 9.02
C THR A 35 -24.62 17.05 9.36
N LYS A 36 -25.11 18.29 9.14
CA LYS A 36 -26.53 18.63 9.35
C LYS A 36 -27.49 17.90 8.41
N GLU A 37 -26.99 17.32 7.33
CA GLU A 37 -27.76 16.51 6.40
C GLU A 37 -28.03 15.08 6.93
N LEU A 38 -27.22 14.62 7.90
CA LEU A 38 -27.40 13.33 8.56
C LEU A 38 -28.57 13.39 9.53
N LYS A 39 -29.45 12.37 9.47
CA LYS A 39 -30.67 12.29 10.27
C LYS A 39 -30.43 11.59 11.63
N THR A 40 -29.41 12.04 12.36
CA THR A 40 -29.02 11.48 13.65
C THR A 40 -28.51 12.58 14.59
N ASP A 41 -28.63 12.33 15.89
CA ASP A 41 -28.06 13.19 16.93
C ASP A 41 -26.72 12.66 17.47
N LYS A 42 -26.33 11.45 17.04
CA LYS A 42 -25.08 10.81 17.44
C LYS A 42 -24.22 10.50 16.23
N TYR A 43 -22.96 10.83 16.31
CA TYR A 43 -22.04 10.77 15.20
C TYR A 43 -20.81 9.94 15.53
N VAL A 44 -20.25 9.27 14.53
CA VAL A 44 -18.91 8.68 14.58
C VAL A 44 -17.98 9.54 13.73
N LEU A 45 -17.04 10.23 14.38
CA LEU A 45 -15.98 10.99 13.72
C LEU A 45 -14.80 10.07 13.47
N LYS A 46 -14.30 10.01 12.24
CA LYS A 46 -13.21 9.14 11.82
C LYS A 46 -12.12 9.92 11.07
N ALA A 47 -10.88 9.81 11.53
CA ALA A 47 -9.71 10.24 10.76
C ALA A 47 -9.60 9.43 9.47
N GLN A 48 -9.29 10.08 8.37
CA GLN A 48 -9.07 9.44 7.07
C GLN A 48 -7.58 9.44 6.75
N ILE A 49 -6.93 8.31 7.01
CA ILE A 49 -5.55 8.00 6.63
C ILE A 49 -5.51 6.58 6.04
N HIS A 50 -4.53 6.27 5.21
CA HIS A 50 -4.34 4.94 4.62
C HIS A 50 -3.68 3.95 5.59
N ALA A 51 -4.19 3.88 6.83
CA ALA A 51 -3.69 2.96 7.85
C ALA A 51 -4.82 2.36 8.69
N GLY A 52 -4.65 1.11 9.07
CA GLY A 52 -5.50 0.42 10.03
C GLY A 52 -5.19 0.81 11.49
N GLY A 53 -6.02 0.33 12.43
CA GLY A 53 -5.82 0.57 13.87
C GLY A 53 -6.16 1.98 14.34
N ARG A 54 -6.84 2.79 13.52
CA ARG A 54 -7.24 4.17 13.83
C ARG A 54 -8.02 4.30 15.13
N GLY A 55 -8.91 3.34 15.42
CA GLY A 55 -9.69 3.32 16.66
C GLY A 55 -8.81 3.27 17.90
N LYS A 56 -7.86 2.33 17.95
CA LYS A 56 -6.90 2.20 19.08
C LYS A 56 -5.99 3.42 19.22
N ALA A 57 -5.69 4.10 18.11
CA ALA A 57 -4.87 5.33 18.09
C ALA A 57 -5.67 6.61 18.42
N GLY A 58 -6.96 6.51 18.72
CA GLY A 58 -7.84 7.65 19.02
C GLY A 58 -8.29 8.44 17.79
N GLY A 59 -8.17 7.87 16.59
CA GLY A 59 -8.65 8.42 15.32
C GLY A 59 -10.12 8.16 15.03
N VAL A 60 -10.85 7.48 15.93
CA VAL A 60 -12.30 7.26 15.86
C VAL A 60 -12.93 7.72 17.17
N LYS A 61 -13.96 8.55 17.09
CA LYS A 61 -14.67 9.14 18.24
C LYS A 61 -16.17 9.07 18.04
N ILE A 62 -16.88 8.63 19.05
CA ILE A 62 -18.35 8.76 19.12
C ILE A 62 -18.69 10.04 19.87
N VAL A 63 -19.54 10.86 19.29
CA VAL A 63 -19.95 12.14 19.84
C VAL A 63 -21.48 12.30 19.80
N ASP A 64 -22.05 12.93 20.81
CA ASP A 64 -23.50 12.96 21.01
C ASP A 64 -24.19 14.24 20.44
N ASN A 65 -23.42 15.20 19.91
CA ASN A 65 -23.95 16.44 19.35
C ASN A 65 -22.91 17.17 18.49
N LEU A 66 -23.35 18.21 17.77
CA LEU A 66 -22.50 18.99 16.87
C LEU A 66 -21.40 19.78 17.59
N GLU A 67 -21.62 20.25 18.82
CA GLU A 67 -20.63 20.99 19.60
C GLU A 67 -19.43 20.09 19.96
N ASN A 68 -19.71 18.88 20.44
CA ASN A 68 -18.68 17.88 20.72
C ASN A 68 -18.00 17.42 19.43
N LEU A 69 -18.74 17.31 18.31
CA LEU A 69 -18.18 16.99 17.00
C LEU A 69 -17.17 18.06 16.58
N GLU A 70 -17.52 19.35 16.69
CA GLU A 70 -16.62 20.45 16.35
C GLU A 70 -15.33 20.42 17.18
N LYS A 71 -15.46 20.21 18.50
CA LYS A 71 -14.31 20.12 19.41
C LYS A 71 -13.38 18.97 19.04
N GLU A 72 -13.90 17.75 18.87
CA GLU A 72 -13.10 16.57 18.52
C GLU A 72 -12.52 16.68 17.10
N ALA A 73 -13.25 17.27 16.15
CA ALA A 73 -12.77 17.49 14.79
C ALA A 73 -11.58 18.46 14.75
N ASN A 74 -11.61 19.56 15.55
CA ASN A 74 -10.48 20.49 15.66
C ASN A 74 -9.25 19.86 16.33
N ILE A 75 -9.44 18.88 17.23
CA ILE A 75 -8.33 18.15 17.85
C ILE A 75 -7.71 17.13 16.85
N LEU A 76 -8.54 16.54 16.00
CA LEU A 76 -8.12 15.42 15.16
C LEU A 76 -7.54 15.87 13.82
N LEU A 77 -8.08 16.93 13.23
CA LEU A 77 -7.60 17.48 11.95
C LEU A 77 -6.21 18.12 12.13
N GLY A 78 -5.26 17.76 11.28
CA GLY A 78 -3.86 18.20 11.36
C GLY A 78 -3.00 17.42 12.37
N LYS A 79 -3.61 16.52 13.17
CA LYS A 79 -2.86 15.68 14.11
C LYS A 79 -2.13 14.56 13.37
N ASN A 80 -0.88 14.28 13.78
CA ASN A 80 -0.20 13.05 13.36
C ASN A 80 -0.76 11.85 14.15
N LEU A 81 -1.45 10.96 13.47
CA LEU A 81 -2.01 9.76 14.05
C LEU A 81 -1.01 8.61 13.94
N ILE A 82 -0.58 8.08 15.10
CA ILE A 82 0.37 6.99 15.19
C ILE A 82 -0.41 5.69 15.37
N THR A 83 -0.28 4.77 14.40
CA THR A 83 -0.82 3.41 14.45
C THR A 83 0.33 2.42 14.27
N HIS A 84 0.06 1.13 14.45
CA HIS A 84 1.05 0.08 14.17
C HIS A 84 1.49 0.03 12.69
N GLN A 85 0.73 0.64 11.77
CA GLN A 85 1.02 0.67 10.33
C GLN A 85 1.71 1.97 9.87
N THR A 86 1.57 3.09 10.61
CA THR A 86 2.14 4.38 10.20
C THR A 86 3.57 4.61 10.66
N GLY A 87 4.10 3.70 11.47
CA GLY A 87 5.40 3.91 12.11
C GLY A 87 5.40 5.03 13.16
N PRO A 88 6.57 5.34 13.77
CA PRO A 88 6.67 6.26 14.91
C PRO A 88 6.38 7.73 14.56
N LEU A 89 6.53 8.13 13.31
CA LEU A 89 6.22 9.50 12.86
C LEU A 89 4.73 9.74 12.69
N GLY A 90 3.93 8.69 12.54
CA GLY A 90 2.50 8.77 12.26
C GLY A 90 2.18 9.30 10.86
N ARG A 91 0.89 9.51 10.59
CA ARG A 91 0.37 10.18 9.39
C ARG A 91 -0.50 11.35 9.80
N GLU A 92 -0.33 12.49 9.13
CA GLU A 92 -1.14 13.69 9.36
C GLU A 92 -2.57 13.46 8.87
N VAL A 93 -3.55 13.75 9.72
CA VAL A 93 -4.97 13.68 9.38
C VAL A 93 -5.37 14.90 8.58
N LYS A 94 -5.48 14.77 7.26
CA LYS A 94 -5.82 15.88 6.34
C LYS A 94 -7.29 15.96 5.97
N ARG A 95 -8.07 14.91 6.32
CA ARG A 95 -9.52 14.86 6.10
C ARG A 95 -10.21 14.07 7.19
N LEU A 96 -11.46 14.40 7.42
CA LEU A 96 -12.32 13.77 8.40
C LEU A 96 -13.55 13.18 7.70
N TYR A 97 -14.07 12.10 8.26
CA TYR A 97 -15.32 11.48 7.86
C TYR A 97 -16.23 11.37 9.08
N VAL A 98 -17.49 11.73 8.90
CA VAL A 98 -18.52 11.61 9.95
C VAL A 98 -19.64 10.75 9.41
N GLU A 99 -20.09 9.81 10.21
CA GLU A 99 -21.19 8.92 9.86
C GLU A 99 -22.15 8.72 11.03
N GLU A 100 -23.32 8.17 10.72
CA GLU A 100 -24.33 7.78 11.72
C GLU A 100 -23.82 6.63 12.59
N VAL A 101 -24.21 6.63 13.87
CA VAL A 101 -23.91 5.54 14.79
C VAL A 101 -24.77 4.32 14.46
N SER A 102 -24.14 3.16 14.30
CA SER A 102 -24.83 1.89 14.11
C SER A 102 -25.04 1.16 15.43
N ASN A 103 -26.24 0.57 15.62
CA ASN A 103 -26.57 -0.24 16.79
C ASN A 103 -26.03 -1.67 16.62
N ILE A 104 -24.78 -1.90 17.02
CA ILE A 104 -24.07 -3.16 16.80
C ILE A 104 -24.63 -4.26 17.68
N SER A 105 -24.93 -5.42 17.10
CA SER A 105 -25.26 -6.68 17.78
C SER A 105 -24.08 -7.66 17.73
N LYS A 106 -23.48 -7.87 16.53
CA LYS A 106 -22.32 -8.74 16.33
C LYS A 106 -21.35 -8.05 15.36
N GLU A 107 -20.06 -8.34 15.48
CA GLU A 107 -19.00 -7.89 14.60
C GLU A 107 -18.33 -9.07 13.91
N PHE A 108 -18.05 -8.95 12.63
CA PHE A 108 -17.46 -9.97 11.78
C PHE A 108 -16.29 -9.38 11.00
N TYR A 109 -15.42 -10.24 10.54
CA TYR A 109 -14.39 -9.93 9.54
C TYR A 109 -14.77 -10.52 8.19
N LEU A 110 -14.62 -9.75 7.13
CA LEU A 110 -14.80 -10.22 5.76
C LEU A 110 -13.77 -9.55 4.86
N SER A 111 -13.04 -10.35 4.08
CA SER A 111 -12.20 -9.81 2.99
C SER A 111 -12.28 -10.64 1.72
N CYS A 112 -12.01 -9.99 0.59
CA CYS A 112 -11.88 -10.57 -0.73
C CYS A 112 -10.53 -10.15 -1.31
N LEU A 113 -9.71 -11.10 -1.74
CA LEU A 113 -8.35 -10.87 -2.24
C LEU A 113 -7.93 -11.91 -3.29
N VAL A 114 -6.84 -11.63 -4.00
CA VAL A 114 -6.23 -12.59 -4.93
C VAL A 114 -5.34 -13.57 -4.17
N ASP A 115 -5.66 -14.85 -4.18
CA ASP A 115 -4.75 -15.90 -3.73
C ASP A 115 -3.77 -16.29 -4.86
N ARG A 116 -2.57 -15.75 -4.78
CA ARG A 116 -1.52 -15.95 -5.78
C ARG A 116 -1.05 -17.39 -5.89
N VAL A 117 -1.13 -18.17 -4.80
CA VAL A 117 -0.69 -19.57 -4.78
C VAL A 117 -1.59 -20.46 -5.63
N SER A 118 -2.91 -20.29 -5.51
CA SER A 118 -3.88 -21.07 -6.28
C SER A 118 -4.39 -20.35 -7.53
N SER A 119 -4.01 -19.09 -7.78
CA SER A 119 -4.53 -18.22 -8.85
C SER A 119 -6.05 -18.13 -8.82
N LYS A 120 -6.62 -18.00 -7.61
CA LYS A 120 -8.05 -17.88 -7.36
C LYS A 120 -8.36 -16.62 -6.57
N ILE A 121 -9.63 -16.24 -6.52
CA ILE A 121 -10.12 -15.25 -5.57
C ILE A 121 -10.38 -15.97 -4.24
N ALA A 122 -9.90 -15.41 -3.14
CA ALA A 122 -10.15 -15.92 -1.81
C ALA A 122 -11.03 -14.95 -1.03
N PHE A 123 -12.07 -15.48 -0.41
CA PHE A 123 -12.79 -14.81 0.67
C PHE A 123 -12.28 -15.33 2.00
N ILE A 124 -11.94 -14.42 2.90
CA ILE A 124 -11.59 -14.73 4.28
C ILE A 124 -12.70 -14.17 5.16
N SER A 125 -13.29 -15.00 5.99
CA SER A 125 -14.35 -14.63 6.92
C SER A 125 -14.08 -15.14 8.31
N SER A 126 -14.50 -14.37 9.34
CA SER A 126 -14.35 -14.73 10.76
C SER A 126 -15.47 -14.11 11.59
N ASP A 127 -15.83 -14.78 12.69
CA ASP A 127 -16.70 -14.26 13.74
C ASP A 127 -15.97 -13.28 14.69
N GLN A 128 -14.70 -12.97 14.40
CA GLN A 128 -13.85 -12.06 15.18
C GLN A 128 -13.66 -10.76 14.41
N GLY A 129 -14.69 -9.90 14.40
CA GLY A 129 -14.63 -8.57 13.78
C GLY A 129 -14.05 -7.49 14.68
N GLY A 130 -13.65 -6.35 14.11
CA GLY A 130 -13.08 -5.21 14.84
C GLY A 130 -11.70 -5.46 15.44
N MET A 131 -11.11 -6.62 15.18
CA MET A 131 -9.80 -7.03 15.66
C MET A 131 -8.77 -7.09 14.53
N ASN A 132 -7.48 -7.17 14.91
CA ASN A 132 -6.41 -7.45 13.95
C ASN A 132 -6.51 -8.92 13.50
N ILE A 133 -6.78 -9.15 12.22
CA ILE A 133 -7.00 -10.50 11.68
C ILE A 133 -5.73 -11.35 11.71
N GLU A 134 -4.54 -10.74 11.64
CA GLU A 134 -3.26 -11.44 11.76
C GLU A 134 -3.08 -12.01 13.19
N GLU A 135 -3.51 -11.28 14.21
CA GLU A 135 -3.52 -11.78 15.60
C GLU A 135 -4.50 -12.94 15.75
N VAL A 136 -5.68 -12.86 15.13
CA VAL A 136 -6.66 -13.97 15.11
C VAL A 136 -6.06 -15.19 14.40
N ALA A 137 -5.36 -14.99 13.25
CA ALA A 137 -4.73 -16.07 12.52
C ALA A 137 -3.62 -16.78 13.31
N GLN A 138 -2.90 -16.05 14.15
CA GLN A 138 -1.84 -16.62 15.01
C GLN A 138 -2.40 -17.34 16.23
N ASN A 139 -3.41 -16.78 16.89
CA ASN A 139 -3.88 -17.24 18.18
C ASN A 139 -5.04 -18.23 18.10
N THR A 140 -5.92 -18.07 17.11
CA THR A 140 -7.16 -18.86 16.92
C THR A 140 -7.43 -19.11 15.44
N PRO A 141 -6.53 -19.81 14.70
CA PRO A 141 -6.64 -20.02 13.25
C PRO A 141 -7.94 -20.75 12.84
N GLU A 142 -8.54 -21.54 13.75
CA GLU A 142 -9.82 -22.22 13.54
C GLU A 142 -11.02 -21.27 13.41
N LYS A 143 -10.87 -20.01 13.83
CA LYS A 143 -11.87 -18.94 13.66
C LYS A 143 -11.84 -18.29 12.28
N ILE A 144 -10.88 -18.64 11.47
CA ILE A 144 -10.73 -18.12 10.12
C ILE A 144 -11.17 -19.14 9.10
N LEU A 145 -12.14 -18.75 8.29
CA LEU A 145 -12.62 -19.53 7.17
C LEU A 145 -12.13 -18.92 5.84
N THR A 146 -11.40 -19.69 5.06
CA THR A 146 -10.98 -19.30 3.71
C THR A 146 -11.77 -20.08 2.67
N THR A 147 -12.48 -19.37 1.79
CA THR A 147 -13.21 -19.94 0.65
C THR A 147 -12.62 -19.44 -0.65
N LYS A 148 -12.13 -20.35 -1.48
CA LYS A 148 -11.52 -20.02 -2.79
C LYS A 148 -12.53 -20.19 -3.91
N VAL A 149 -12.62 -19.19 -4.79
CA VAL A 149 -13.54 -19.13 -5.92
C VAL A 149 -12.73 -18.98 -7.21
N ASP A 150 -13.13 -19.65 -8.27
CA ASP A 150 -12.46 -19.55 -9.57
C ASP A 150 -12.72 -18.19 -10.22
N PHE A 151 -11.65 -17.58 -10.73
CA PHE A 151 -11.69 -16.23 -11.30
C PHE A 151 -12.66 -16.08 -12.51
N ASN A 152 -12.82 -17.14 -13.30
CA ASN A 152 -13.60 -17.10 -14.54
C ASN A 152 -15.09 -17.43 -14.36
N GLN A 153 -15.58 -17.56 -13.12
CA GLN A 153 -16.95 -17.96 -12.83
C GLN A 153 -17.62 -16.92 -11.94
N GLU A 154 -18.93 -16.71 -12.16
CA GLU A 154 -19.74 -16.01 -11.20
C GLU A 154 -19.72 -16.77 -9.87
N ILE A 155 -19.69 -16.04 -8.75
CA ILE A 155 -19.73 -16.67 -7.43
C ILE A 155 -21.08 -17.39 -7.24
N SER A 156 -21.00 -18.69 -6.95
CA SER A 156 -22.18 -19.49 -6.72
C SER A 156 -22.86 -19.20 -5.36
N GLU A 157 -24.15 -19.42 -5.27
CA GLU A 157 -24.87 -19.31 -3.99
C GLU A 157 -24.31 -20.29 -2.93
N ALA A 158 -23.85 -21.47 -3.38
CA ALA A 158 -23.22 -22.46 -2.51
C ALA A 158 -21.90 -21.92 -1.90
N ASP A 159 -21.10 -21.20 -2.68
CA ASP A 159 -19.88 -20.59 -2.19
C ASP A 159 -20.17 -19.39 -1.26
N CYS A 160 -21.18 -18.57 -1.60
CA CYS A 160 -21.66 -17.52 -0.72
C CYS A 160 -22.07 -18.09 0.67
N LYS A 161 -22.86 -19.18 0.67
CA LYS A 161 -23.26 -19.87 1.91
C LYS A 161 -22.07 -20.42 2.72
N LYS A 162 -21.03 -20.93 2.03
CA LYS A 162 -19.77 -21.34 2.70
C LYS A 162 -19.08 -20.15 3.37
N ILE A 163 -18.96 -19.01 2.67
CA ILE A 163 -18.28 -17.81 3.15
C ILE A 163 -18.96 -17.28 4.44
N ILE A 164 -20.30 -17.17 4.42
CA ILE A 164 -21.05 -16.58 5.55
C ILE A 164 -21.31 -17.56 6.69
N ARG A 165 -20.98 -18.84 6.55
CA ARG A 165 -21.28 -19.89 7.54
C ARG A 165 -20.78 -19.55 8.94
N VAL A 166 -19.61 -18.90 9.03
CA VAL A 166 -18.99 -18.54 10.33
C VAL A 166 -19.74 -17.42 11.05
N PHE A 167 -20.61 -16.67 10.36
CA PHE A 167 -21.36 -15.56 10.95
C PHE A 167 -22.60 -16.00 11.73
N GLU A 168 -23.07 -17.22 11.53
CA GLU A 168 -24.26 -17.78 12.20
C GLU A 168 -25.47 -16.84 12.14
N LEU A 169 -25.81 -16.42 10.92
CA LEU A 169 -26.92 -15.51 10.63
C LEU A 169 -28.23 -16.29 10.46
N ASP A 170 -29.35 -15.62 10.75
CA ASP A 170 -30.68 -16.14 10.39
C ASP A 170 -30.96 -16.06 8.87
N ASP A 171 -32.10 -16.58 8.41
CA ASP A 171 -32.41 -16.65 6.99
C ASP A 171 -32.48 -15.27 6.31
N ASN A 172 -32.94 -14.25 7.03
CA ASN A 172 -33.11 -12.90 6.48
C ASN A 172 -31.74 -12.19 6.35
N SER A 173 -30.99 -12.09 7.44
CA SER A 173 -29.64 -11.51 7.44
C SER A 173 -28.65 -12.36 6.65
N GLY A 174 -28.85 -13.69 6.57
CA GLY A 174 -28.13 -14.58 5.69
C GLY A 174 -28.32 -14.24 4.21
N SER A 175 -29.56 -13.94 3.81
CA SER A 175 -29.86 -13.51 2.42
C SER A 175 -29.25 -12.15 2.09
N GLU A 176 -29.24 -11.19 3.05
CA GLU A 176 -28.53 -9.92 2.89
C GLU A 176 -27.01 -10.13 2.74
N ALA A 177 -26.42 -11.00 3.58
CA ALA A 177 -24.99 -11.33 3.50
C ALA A 177 -24.62 -12.00 2.17
N ILE A 178 -25.44 -12.92 1.66
CA ILE A 178 -25.23 -13.52 0.31
C ILE A 178 -25.24 -12.45 -0.78
N SER A 179 -26.20 -11.52 -0.70
CA SER A 179 -26.26 -10.40 -1.66
C SER A 179 -25.02 -9.51 -1.58
N LEU A 180 -24.52 -9.25 -0.37
CA LEU A 180 -23.27 -8.53 -0.14
C LEU A 180 -22.06 -9.26 -0.74
N ILE A 181 -21.92 -10.58 -0.52
CA ILE A 181 -20.81 -11.36 -1.11
C ILE A 181 -20.82 -11.27 -2.62
N LYS A 182 -21.99 -11.40 -3.26
CA LYS A 182 -22.14 -11.24 -4.72
C LYS A 182 -21.74 -9.84 -5.18
N ALA A 183 -22.14 -8.80 -4.44
CA ALA A 183 -21.78 -7.42 -4.72
C ALA A 183 -20.28 -7.18 -4.61
N ILE A 184 -19.63 -7.68 -3.55
CA ILE A 184 -18.17 -7.59 -3.35
C ILE A 184 -17.43 -8.33 -4.47
N TYR A 185 -17.85 -9.54 -4.82
CA TYR A 185 -17.23 -10.31 -5.90
C TYR A 185 -17.31 -9.55 -7.24
N LYS A 186 -18.48 -9.03 -7.58
CA LYS A 186 -18.68 -8.22 -8.78
C LYS A 186 -17.82 -6.96 -8.79
N LEU A 187 -17.85 -6.19 -7.68
CA LEU A 187 -17.00 -5.01 -7.48
C LEU A 187 -15.53 -5.34 -7.66
N PHE A 188 -15.07 -6.44 -7.04
CA PHE A 188 -13.69 -6.88 -7.07
C PHE A 188 -13.18 -7.14 -8.49
N ILE A 189 -13.99 -7.85 -9.30
CA ILE A 189 -13.65 -8.18 -10.68
C ILE A 189 -13.74 -6.94 -11.58
N GLU A 190 -14.85 -6.19 -11.52
CA GLU A 190 -15.13 -5.09 -12.45
C GLU A 190 -14.18 -3.90 -12.27
N ASN A 191 -13.55 -3.75 -11.11
CA ASN A 191 -12.64 -2.64 -10.82
C ASN A 191 -11.18 -3.05 -10.68
N ASP A 192 -10.81 -4.26 -11.07
CA ASP A 192 -9.46 -4.81 -10.91
C ASP A 192 -8.92 -4.57 -9.47
N ALA A 193 -9.74 -4.88 -8.44
CA ALA A 193 -9.34 -4.72 -7.05
C ALA A 193 -8.37 -5.82 -6.63
N ASN A 194 -7.41 -5.49 -5.76
CA ASN A 194 -6.48 -6.44 -5.14
C ASN A 194 -6.94 -6.89 -3.76
N LEU A 195 -7.67 -6.01 -3.07
CA LEU A 195 -8.22 -6.25 -1.74
C LEU A 195 -9.50 -5.44 -1.56
N VAL A 196 -10.52 -6.10 -1.04
CA VAL A 196 -11.67 -5.48 -0.40
C VAL A 196 -11.78 -6.08 0.99
N GLU A 197 -11.55 -5.29 2.02
CA GLU A 197 -11.60 -5.71 3.42
C GLU A 197 -12.66 -4.90 4.16
N ILE A 198 -13.49 -5.60 4.90
CA ILE A 198 -14.54 -5.02 5.74
C ILE A 198 -14.29 -5.49 7.18
N ASN A 199 -13.87 -4.56 8.03
CA ASN A 199 -13.49 -4.88 9.41
C ASN A 199 -13.81 -3.74 10.39
N PRO A 200 -14.98 -3.76 11.07
CA PRO A 200 -15.93 -4.87 11.06
C PRO A 200 -17.00 -4.78 9.96
N LEU A 201 -17.45 -5.95 9.51
CA LEU A 201 -18.79 -6.15 8.99
C LEU A 201 -19.68 -6.38 10.20
N ILE A 202 -20.85 -5.75 10.30
CA ILE A 202 -21.70 -5.86 11.49
C ILE A 202 -23.07 -6.43 11.17
N LEU A 203 -23.64 -7.11 12.17
CA LEU A 203 -25.06 -7.33 12.30
C LEU A 203 -25.60 -6.27 13.27
N THR A 204 -26.57 -5.47 12.85
CA THR A 204 -27.22 -4.49 13.74
C THR A 204 -28.29 -5.17 14.60
N LYS A 205 -28.75 -4.45 15.66
CA LYS A 205 -29.89 -4.92 16.49
C LYS A 205 -31.20 -5.01 15.69
N GLU A 206 -31.28 -4.26 14.58
CA GLU A 206 -32.39 -4.29 13.62
C GLU A 206 -32.23 -5.42 12.58
N ASN A 207 -31.26 -6.34 12.81
CA ASN A 207 -31.00 -7.50 11.99
C ASN A 207 -30.54 -7.18 10.56
N LYS A 208 -29.83 -6.06 10.37
CA LYS A 208 -29.23 -5.62 9.09
C LYS A 208 -27.74 -5.93 9.03
N VAL A 209 -27.27 -6.38 7.86
CA VAL A 209 -25.84 -6.58 7.58
C VAL A 209 -25.27 -5.28 7.01
N VAL A 210 -24.30 -4.68 7.67
CA VAL A 210 -23.76 -3.35 7.35
C VAL A 210 -22.23 -3.35 7.33
N CYS A 211 -21.62 -2.77 6.29
CA CYS A 211 -20.17 -2.55 6.19
C CYS A 211 -19.79 -1.30 6.99
N LEU A 212 -19.25 -1.48 8.20
CA LEU A 212 -18.98 -0.39 9.13
C LEU A 212 -17.63 0.28 8.90
N ASP A 213 -16.60 -0.49 8.55
CA ASP A 213 -15.30 0.04 8.09
C ASP A 213 -14.86 -0.74 6.86
N ALA A 214 -14.26 -0.06 5.90
CA ALA A 214 -13.85 -0.65 4.64
C ALA A 214 -12.49 -0.15 4.18
N LYS A 215 -11.66 -1.07 3.72
CA LYS A 215 -10.38 -0.81 3.06
C LYS A 215 -10.41 -1.44 1.67
N MET A 216 -10.01 -0.67 0.66
CA MET A 216 -9.89 -1.15 -0.71
C MET A 216 -8.55 -0.78 -1.31
N THR A 217 -8.01 -1.72 -2.08
CA THR A 217 -6.83 -1.49 -2.90
C THR A 217 -7.07 -1.99 -4.32
N PHE A 218 -6.53 -1.29 -5.29
CA PHE A 218 -6.69 -1.59 -6.72
C PHE A 218 -5.36 -1.90 -7.37
N ASP A 219 -5.37 -2.69 -8.42
CA ASP A 219 -4.19 -2.97 -9.23
C ASP A 219 -3.77 -1.71 -9.99
N GLU A 220 -2.58 -1.18 -9.67
CA GLU A 220 -2.06 0.02 -10.32
C GLU A 220 -1.83 -0.19 -11.82
N ASN A 221 -1.52 -1.41 -12.24
CA ASN A 221 -1.35 -1.74 -13.65
C ASN A 221 -2.66 -1.71 -14.45
N ALA A 222 -3.81 -1.73 -13.76
CA ALA A 222 -5.13 -1.67 -14.39
C ALA A 222 -5.78 -0.30 -14.34
N LEU A 223 -5.23 0.68 -13.59
CA LEU A 223 -5.84 2.00 -13.39
C LEU A 223 -6.14 2.76 -14.68
N PHE A 224 -5.38 2.52 -15.75
CA PHE A 224 -5.65 3.11 -17.07
C PHE A 224 -7.04 2.76 -17.65
N LYS A 225 -7.66 1.67 -17.15
CA LYS A 225 -9.04 1.28 -17.50
C LYS A 225 -10.08 1.95 -16.60
N HIS A 226 -9.68 2.47 -15.45
CA HIS A 226 -10.54 2.97 -14.37
C HIS A 226 -10.19 4.41 -13.99
N PRO A 227 -10.42 5.40 -14.89
CA PRO A 227 -10.09 6.79 -14.62
C PRO A 227 -10.82 7.33 -13.38
N GLU A 228 -12.06 6.90 -13.14
CA GLU A 228 -12.86 7.28 -11.96
C GLU A 228 -12.26 6.77 -10.63
N ILE A 229 -11.55 5.64 -10.65
CA ILE A 229 -10.82 5.12 -9.48
C ILE A 229 -9.51 5.86 -9.34
N GLN A 230 -8.82 6.13 -10.45
CA GLN A 230 -7.56 6.89 -10.44
C GLN A 230 -7.73 8.30 -9.84
N GLU A 231 -8.88 8.96 -10.07
CA GLU A 231 -9.22 10.26 -9.48
C GLU A 231 -9.36 10.22 -7.94
N LEU A 232 -9.57 9.04 -7.35
CA LEU A 232 -9.64 8.86 -5.90
C LEU A 232 -8.28 8.83 -5.21
N ARG A 233 -7.19 8.81 -5.97
CA ARG A 233 -5.81 8.72 -5.45
C ARG A 233 -5.49 9.92 -4.56
N ASP A 234 -4.91 9.65 -3.40
CA ASP A 234 -4.40 10.69 -2.50
C ASP A 234 -2.88 10.63 -2.39
N TYR A 235 -2.22 11.46 -3.17
CA TYR A 235 -0.76 11.56 -3.17
C TYR A 235 -0.17 11.99 -1.81
N ASN A 236 -0.94 12.59 -0.91
CA ASN A 236 -0.46 12.94 0.42
C ASN A 236 -0.30 11.72 1.35
N GLU A 237 -0.93 10.60 1.00
CA GLU A 237 -0.84 9.34 1.74
C GLU A 237 0.28 8.42 1.22
N GLU A 238 0.92 8.77 0.11
CA GLU A 238 2.00 8.01 -0.51
C GLU A 238 3.38 8.53 -0.08
N GLU A 239 4.40 7.72 -0.26
CA GLU A 239 5.78 8.15 -0.02
C GLU A 239 6.24 9.11 -1.13
N ALA A 240 6.73 10.28 -0.75
CA ALA A 240 7.11 11.32 -1.70
C ALA A 240 8.19 10.86 -2.71
N THR A 241 9.10 9.99 -2.27
CA THR A 241 10.14 9.40 -3.10
C THR A 241 9.59 8.41 -4.13
N GLU A 242 8.53 7.66 -3.78
CA GLU A 242 7.84 6.73 -4.70
C GLU A 242 7.04 7.50 -5.76
N ILE A 243 6.39 8.60 -5.35
CA ILE A 243 5.70 9.51 -6.28
C ILE A 243 6.71 10.13 -7.26
N GLU A 244 7.84 10.61 -6.76
CA GLU A 244 8.88 11.19 -7.62
C GLU A 244 9.44 10.16 -8.60
N ALA A 245 9.70 8.95 -8.14
CA ALA A 245 10.16 7.83 -8.97
C ALA A 245 9.17 7.51 -10.10
N SER A 246 7.88 7.50 -9.80
CA SER A 246 6.84 7.21 -10.80
C SER A 246 6.79 8.22 -11.93
N LYS A 247 7.12 9.49 -11.69
CA LYS A 247 7.20 10.53 -12.73
C LYS A 247 8.31 10.25 -13.76
N HIS A 248 9.31 9.48 -13.36
CA HIS A 248 10.45 9.08 -14.19
C HIS A 248 10.34 7.64 -14.72
N ASP A 249 9.17 7.02 -14.53
CA ASP A 249 8.92 5.62 -14.91
C ASP A 249 9.97 4.67 -14.28
N LEU A 250 10.25 4.87 -13.00
CA LEU A 250 11.13 4.06 -12.16
C LEU A 250 10.28 3.26 -11.17
N ALA A 251 10.54 1.95 -11.07
CA ALA A 251 9.98 1.14 -10.01
C ALA A 251 10.82 1.30 -8.73
N TYR A 252 10.31 2.05 -7.76
CA TYR A 252 10.99 2.37 -6.51
C TYR A 252 10.11 2.03 -5.31
N ILE A 253 10.72 1.42 -4.29
CA ILE A 253 10.11 1.19 -2.98
C ILE A 253 11.12 1.60 -1.92
N LYS A 254 10.73 2.48 -1.02
CA LYS A 254 11.55 2.89 0.12
C LYS A 254 11.62 1.78 1.17
N LEU A 255 12.82 1.56 1.71
CA LEU A 255 13.11 0.64 2.82
C LEU A 255 13.89 1.36 3.91
N ASP A 256 14.13 0.71 5.05
CA ASP A 256 14.74 1.34 6.23
C ASP A 256 16.26 1.15 6.35
N GLY A 257 16.93 0.67 5.32
CA GLY A 257 18.34 0.34 5.34
C GLY A 257 19.30 1.51 5.10
N SER A 258 20.58 1.17 4.92
CA SER A 258 21.71 2.10 4.76
C SER A 258 22.37 2.05 3.39
N ILE A 259 22.07 1.03 2.57
CA ILE A 259 22.66 0.86 1.23
C ILE A 259 21.60 1.13 0.15
N GLY A 260 21.80 2.21 -0.61
CA GLY A 260 21.02 2.52 -1.78
C GLY A 260 21.28 1.53 -2.91
N CYS A 261 20.22 1.02 -3.54
CA CYS A 261 20.30 0.04 -4.62
C CYS A 261 19.79 0.63 -5.94
N MET A 262 20.54 0.41 -7.05
CA MET A 262 20.11 0.72 -8.40
C MET A 262 20.39 -0.49 -9.30
N VAL A 263 19.35 -1.04 -9.91
CA VAL A 263 19.44 -2.31 -10.64
C VAL A 263 18.60 -2.23 -11.91
N ASN A 264 18.91 -3.01 -12.93
CA ASN A 264 18.05 -3.19 -14.08
C ASN A 264 17.41 -4.57 -14.08
N GLY A 265 16.17 -4.63 -13.63
CA GLY A 265 15.35 -5.84 -13.54
C GLY A 265 15.01 -6.23 -12.10
N ALA A 266 13.71 -6.42 -11.85
CA ALA A 266 13.17 -6.67 -10.51
C ALA A 266 13.76 -7.91 -9.82
N GLY A 267 13.98 -9.01 -10.55
CA GLY A 267 14.60 -10.22 -9.99
C GLY A 267 16.04 -9.98 -9.54
N LEU A 268 16.81 -9.20 -10.33
CA LEU A 268 18.18 -8.81 -9.98
C LEU A 268 18.19 -7.86 -8.77
N ALA A 269 17.20 -6.96 -8.67
CA ALA A 269 17.04 -6.07 -7.52
C ALA A 269 16.79 -6.87 -6.24
N MET A 270 15.88 -7.85 -6.25
CA MET A 270 15.64 -8.72 -5.09
C MET A 270 16.90 -9.48 -4.69
N ALA A 271 17.60 -10.12 -5.64
CA ALA A 271 18.86 -10.81 -5.37
C ALA A 271 19.95 -9.88 -4.80
N THR A 272 19.98 -8.63 -5.26
CA THR A 272 20.92 -7.62 -4.75
C THR A 272 20.60 -7.24 -3.29
N MET A 273 19.34 -7.09 -2.96
CA MET A 273 18.91 -6.81 -1.59
C MET A 273 19.20 -7.99 -0.66
N ASP A 274 18.95 -9.22 -1.10
CA ASP A 274 19.22 -10.43 -0.32
C ASP A 274 20.70 -10.60 -0.01
N ILE A 275 21.59 -10.35 -0.99
CA ILE A 275 23.03 -10.49 -0.76
C ILE A 275 23.57 -9.38 0.17
N ILE A 276 23.04 -8.15 0.10
CA ILE A 276 23.38 -7.08 1.06
C ILE A 276 23.06 -7.55 2.48
N LYS A 277 21.87 -8.12 2.70
CA LYS A 277 21.46 -8.68 4.01
C LYS A 277 22.40 -9.81 4.47
N LEU A 278 22.79 -10.68 3.55
CA LEU A 278 23.73 -11.76 3.86
C LEU A 278 25.08 -11.24 4.38
N TYR A 279 25.53 -10.06 3.91
CA TYR A 279 26.76 -9.41 4.38
C TYR A 279 26.57 -8.50 5.61
N GLY A 280 25.37 -8.50 6.19
CA GLY A 280 25.06 -7.90 7.49
C GLY A 280 24.63 -6.43 7.46
N GLU A 281 24.21 -5.93 6.31
CA GLU A 281 23.62 -4.60 6.15
C GLU A 281 22.22 -4.67 5.56
N GLU A 282 21.46 -3.57 5.63
CA GLU A 282 20.09 -3.51 5.11
C GLU A 282 20.00 -2.60 3.88
N PRO A 283 19.24 -3.00 2.83
CA PRO A 283 18.98 -2.15 1.66
C PRO A 283 18.07 -0.98 2.04
N ALA A 284 18.40 0.21 1.56
CA ALA A 284 17.60 1.43 1.76
C ALA A 284 16.41 1.54 0.80
N ASN A 285 16.45 0.81 -0.30
CA ASN A 285 15.39 0.83 -1.31
C ASN A 285 15.46 -0.39 -2.22
N PHE A 286 14.31 -0.73 -2.82
CA PHE A 286 14.23 -1.41 -4.10
C PHE A 286 14.23 -0.36 -5.21
N LEU A 287 15.00 -0.53 -6.27
CA LEU A 287 14.95 0.32 -7.46
C LEU A 287 15.31 -0.45 -8.71
N ASP A 288 14.36 -0.54 -9.63
CA ASP A 288 14.55 -1.08 -10.97
C ASP A 288 14.45 0.06 -12.00
N VAL A 289 15.55 0.34 -12.70
CA VAL A 289 15.59 1.37 -13.75
C VAL A 289 15.04 0.86 -15.08
N GLY A 290 14.71 -0.43 -15.16
CA GLY A 290 14.22 -1.08 -16.38
C GLY A 290 15.28 -1.34 -17.44
N GLY A 291 14.87 -1.99 -18.52
CA GLY A 291 15.75 -2.39 -19.64
C GLY A 291 16.15 -1.28 -20.61
N GLY A 292 15.64 -0.05 -20.43
CA GLY A 292 15.87 1.10 -21.33
C GLY A 292 16.33 2.36 -20.60
N ALA A 293 17.14 2.23 -19.52
CA ALA A 293 17.53 3.37 -18.69
C ALA A 293 18.33 4.41 -19.48
N SER A 294 17.72 5.58 -19.69
CA SER A 294 18.41 6.75 -20.23
C SER A 294 19.25 7.44 -19.13
N LYS A 295 20.13 8.37 -19.55
CA LYS A 295 20.87 9.22 -18.61
C LYS A 295 19.94 9.93 -17.61
N GLU A 296 18.79 10.43 -18.09
CA GLU A 296 17.80 11.14 -17.28
C GLU A 296 17.19 10.24 -16.22
N LYS A 297 16.85 8.97 -16.55
CA LYS A 297 16.36 7.99 -15.59
C LYS A 297 17.42 7.67 -14.52
N VAL A 298 18.66 7.47 -14.93
CA VAL A 298 19.77 7.21 -14.00
C VAL A 298 20.02 8.42 -13.08
N SER A 299 19.98 9.63 -13.62
CA SER A 299 20.12 10.87 -12.82
C SER A 299 18.97 11.02 -11.81
N ALA A 300 17.73 10.78 -12.23
CA ALA A 300 16.58 10.78 -11.34
C ALA A 300 16.71 9.72 -10.23
N ALA A 301 17.11 8.50 -10.58
CA ALA A 301 17.35 7.42 -9.63
C ALA A 301 18.38 7.80 -8.56
N PHE A 302 19.52 8.40 -8.93
CA PHE A 302 20.50 8.90 -7.97
C PHE A 302 19.93 9.97 -7.06
N LYS A 303 19.18 10.95 -7.59
CA LYS A 303 18.57 12.03 -6.81
C LYS A 303 17.60 11.46 -5.75
N ILE A 304 16.80 10.48 -6.16
CA ILE A 304 15.85 9.81 -5.27
C ILE A 304 16.58 9.04 -4.17
N ILE A 305 17.58 8.21 -4.51
CA ILE A 305 18.37 7.45 -3.53
C ILE A 305 19.05 8.39 -2.53
N LEU A 306 19.70 9.45 -3.02
CA LEU A 306 20.46 10.40 -2.19
C LEU A 306 19.57 11.36 -1.39
N SER A 307 18.28 11.45 -1.70
CA SER A 307 17.33 12.19 -0.87
C SER A 307 17.06 11.53 0.49
N ASP A 308 17.32 10.22 0.60
CA ASP A 308 17.25 9.51 1.87
C ASP A 308 18.56 9.71 2.65
N LYS A 309 18.47 10.39 3.79
CA LYS A 309 19.60 10.68 4.68
C LYS A 309 20.20 9.45 5.36
N ASN A 310 19.49 8.32 5.34
CA ASN A 310 19.98 7.06 5.88
C ASN A 310 20.98 6.37 4.95
N VAL A 311 20.99 6.73 3.66
CA VAL A 311 21.90 6.13 2.67
C VAL A 311 23.34 6.52 2.95
N LYS A 312 24.17 5.54 3.26
CA LYS A 312 25.61 5.67 3.53
C LYS A 312 26.49 5.19 2.38
N GLY A 313 25.95 4.40 1.46
CA GLY A 313 26.64 3.90 0.28
C GLY A 313 25.64 3.46 -0.78
N ILE A 314 26.10 3.38 -2.03
CA ILE A 314 25.25 3.00 -3.17
C ILE A 314 25.87 1.79 -3.86
N LEU A 315 25.03 0.79 -4.14
CA LEU A 315 25.36 -0.37 -4.97
C LEU A 315 24.56 -0.31 -6.28
N ILE A 316 25.28 -0.16 -7.39
CA ILE A 316 24.73 -0.31 -8.74
C ILE A 316 25.05 -1.72 -9.22
N ASN A 317 24.04 -2.49 -9.56
CA ASN A 317 24.21 -3.85 -10.07
C ASN A 317 23.45 -4.00 -11.40
N ILE A 318 24.21 -4.06 -12.49
CA ILE A 318 23.67 -4.07 -13.85
C ILE A 318 24.02 -5.37 -14.54
N PHE A 319 23.03 -5.99 -15.15
CA PHE A 319 23.19 -7.08 -16.09
C PHE A 319 22.76 -6.62 -17.50
N GLY A 320 23.74 -6.41 -18.38
CA GLY A 320 23.50 -6.02 -19.76
C GLY A 320 22.92 -7.20 -20.57
N GLY A 321 21.73 -7.01 -21.07
CA GLY A 321 21.08 -7.87 -22.05
C GLY A 321 20.80 -7.05 -23.32
N ILE A 322 19.54 -6.68 -23.53
CA ILE A 322 19.14 -5.68 -24.56
C ILE A 322 19.82 -4.34 -24.26
N MET A 323 19.89 -3.95 -22.99
CA MET A 323 20.65 -2.79 -22.55
C MET A 323 22.14 -3.12 -22.52
N ARG A 324 22.95 -2.21 -23.03
CA ARG A 324 24.42 -2.33 -23.08
C ARG A 324 25.04 -1.68 -21.85
N CYS A 325 26.02 -2.38 -21.25
CA CYS A 325 26.73 -1.89 -20.05
C CYS A 325 27.53 -0.59 -20.30
N ASP A 326 28.07 -0.37 -21.50
CA ASP A 326 28.79 0.85 -21.86
C ASP A 326 27.88 2.08 -21.86
N VAL A 327 26.66 1.98 -22.38
CA VAL A 327 25.68 3.07 -22.39
C VAL A 327 25.27 3.43 -20.96
N LEU A 328 25.05 2.42 -20.13
CA LEU A 328 24.63 2.64 -18.74
C LEU A 328 25.78 3.17 -17.89
N ALA A 329 27.01 2.66 -18.08
CA ALA A 329 28.20 3.17 -17.40
C ALA A 329 28.42 4.66 -17.71
N GLN A 330 28.22 5.08 -18.97
CA GLN A 330 28.27 6.49 -19.34
C GLN A 330 27.19 7.31 -18.63
N GLY A 331 25.95 6.80 -18.58
CA GLY A 331 24.85 7.43 -17.84
C GLY A 331 25.13 7.58 -16.35
N VAL A 332 25.72 6.57 -15.72
CA VAL A 332 26.15 6.60 -14.31
C VAL A 332 27.22 7.67 -14.10
N VAL A 333 28.26 7.71 -14.95
CA VAL A 333 29.35 8.69 -14.86
C VAL A 333 28.83 10.12 -15.03
N ASP A 334 27.97 10.34 -16.02
CA ASP A 334 27.41 11.67 -16.28
C ASP A 334 26.53 12.15 -15.13
N ALA A 335 25.66 11.30 -14.62
CA ALA A 335 24.80 11.59 -13.48
C ALA A 335 25.61 11.81 -12.18
N ALA A 336 26.63 10.98 -11.94
CA ALA A 336 27.50 11.10 -10.75
C ALA A 336 28.30 12.40 -10.75
N LYS A 337 28.77 12.87 -11.93
CA LYS A 337 29.43 14.18 -12.08
C LYS A 337 28.50 15.35 -11.82
N GLU A 338 27.26 15.27 -12.28
CA GLU A 338 26.23 16.31 -12.12
C GLU A 338 25.81 16.47 -10.66
N ILE A 339 25.63 15.36 -9.93
CA ILE A 339 25.01 15.33 -8.61
C ILE A 339 26.02 15.46 -7.44
N LYS A 340 27.33 15.31 -7.68
CA LYS A 340 28.38 15.25 -6.65
C LYS A 340 28.08 14.21 -5.57
N ILE A 341 28.22 12.93 -5.92
CA ILE A 341 27.99 11.84 -4.99
C ILE A 341 29.10 11.86 -3.93
N GLU A 342 28.74 12.01 -2.67
CA GLU A 342 29.66 12.06 -1.52
C GLU A 342 29.78 10.70 -0.80
N VAL A 343 28.86 9.77 -1.05
CA VAL A 343 28.89 8.42 -0.47
C VAL A 343 29.66 7.45 -1.38
N PRO A 344 30.22 6.36 -0.82
CA PRO A 344 30.85 5.30 -1.61
C PRO A 344 29.91 4.77 -2.69
N LEU A 345 30.41 4.66 -3.92
CA LEU A 345 29.68 4.12 -5.06
C LEU A 345 30.36 2.84 -5.54
N VAL A 346 29.69 1.71 -5.38
CA VAL A 346 30.15 0.41 -5.88
C VAL A 346 29.33 0.05 -7.13
N VAL A 347 30.00 -0.35 -8.21
CA VAL A 347 29.36 -0.69 -9.48
C VAL A 347 29.80 -2.08 -9.94
N ARG A 348 28.82 -2.94 -10.16
CA ARG A 348 28.99 -4.24 -10.81
C ARG A 348 28.30 -4.21 -12.17
N LEU A 349 29.05 -4.51 -13.22
CA LEU A 349 28.58 -4.68 -14.59
C LEU A 349 28.79 -6.12 -15.04
N ALA A 350 27.83 -6.71 -15.71
CA ALA A 350 27.96 -7.99 -16.41
C ALA A 350 27.10 -8.00 -17.67
N GLY A 351 27.40 -8.90 -18.62
CA GLY A 351 26.63 -9.05 -19.86
C GLY A 351 27.18 -8.20 -21.02
N THR A 352 26.31 -7.72 -21.90
CA THR A 352 26.69 -7.08 -23.16
C THR A 352 27.52 -5.82 -22.92
N ASN A 353 28.73 -5.74 -23.53
CA ASN A 353 29.68 -4.63 -23.46
C ASN A 353 30.15 -4.28 -22.03
N PHE A 354 30.27 -5.29 -21.14
CA PHE A 354 30.68 -5.01 -19.76
C PHE A 354 32.14 -4.52 -19.66
N GLU A 355 33.06 -4.98 -20.54
CA GLU A 355 34.45 -4.55 -20.57
C GLU A 355 34.58 -3.06 -20.94
N GLU A 356 33.83 -2.60 -21.96
CA GLU A 356 33.75 -1.20 -22.32
C GLU A 356 33.15 -0.36 -21.19
N GLY A 357 32.06 -0.84 -20.58
CA GLY A 357 31.45 -0.18 -19.44
C GLY A 357 32.41 -0.03 -18.27
N LYS A 358 33.20 -1.06 -17.95
CA LYS A 358 34.23 -1.02 -16.91
C LYS A 358 35.30 0.03 -17.20
N LYS A 359 35.81 0.08 -18.45
CA LYS A 359 36.80 1.11 -18.89
C LYS A 359 36.23 2.53 -18.76
N ILE A 360 34.94 2.75 -19.07
CA ILE A 360 34.29 4.06 -18.89
C ILE A 360 34.29 4.45 -17.42
N LEU A 361 33.93 3.54 -16.51
CA LEU A 361 33.96 3.79 -15.05
C LEU A 361 35.37 4.10 -14.55
N GLU A 362 36.37 3.30 -14.93
CA GLU A 362 37.78 3.47 -14.54
C GLU A 362 38.37 4.81 -15.03
N ASN A 363 38.04 5.22 -16.23
CA ASN A 363 38.53 6.47 -16.84
C ASN A 363 37.69 7.70 -16.45
N SER A 364 36.65 7.57 -15.65
CA SER A 364 35.72 8.66 -15.32
C SER A 364 36.33 9.76 -14.44
N GLY A 365 37.41 9.46 -13.71
CA GLY A 365 37.97 10.31 -12.66
C GLY A 365 37.15 10.38 -11.37
N LEU A 366 36.08 9.58 -11.26
CA LEU A 366 35.26 9.45 -10.05
C LEU A 366 35.78 8.35 -9.14
N LYS A 367 35.51 8.46 -7.84
CA LYS A 367 35.83 7.40 -6.85
C LYS A 367 34.78 6.28 -6.92
N ILE A 368 34.81 5.52 -8.03
CA ILE A 368 33.92 4.37 -8.23
C ILE A 368 34.69 3.08 -7.92
N ILE A 369 34.10 2.23 -7.10
CA ILE A 369 34.62 0.91 -6.73
C ILE A 369 34.02 -0.12 -7.68
N SER A 370 34.82 -0.66 -8.60
CA SER A 370 34.36 -1.75 -9.49
C SER A 370 34.31 -3.08 -8.74
N ALA A 371 33.27 -3.86 -9.03
CA ALA A 371 33.10 -5.20 -8.48
C ALA A 371 33.02 -6.26 -9.61
N ASN A 372 33.56 -7.46 -9.35
CA ASN A 372 33.63 -8.53 -10.33
C ASN A 372 32.36 -9.36 -10.40
N ASP A 373 31.74 -9.62 -9.26
CA ASP A 373 30.50 -10.38 -9.14
C ASP A 373 29.58 -9.78 -8.06
N LEU A 374 28.43 -10.35 -7.85
CA LEU A 374 27.43 -9.82 -6.93
C LEU A 374 27.87 -9.91 -5.47
N SER A 375 28.60 -10.97 -5.10
CA SER A 375 29.14 -11.20 -3.76
C SER A 375 30.24 -10.17 -3.45
N ASP A 376 31.18 -9.96 -4.38
CA ASP A 376 32.24 -8.96 -4.31
C ASP A 376 31.64 -7.54 -4.21
N ALA A 377 30.58 -7.26 -4.92
CA ALA A 377 29.88 -5.98 -4.90
C ALA A 377 29.25 -5.69 -3.52
N ALA A 378 28.53 -6.65 -2.97
CA ALA A 378 27.93 -6.53 -1.64
C ALA A 378 28.97 -6.38 -0.55
N LYS A 379 30.03 -7.19 -0.58
CA LYS A 379 31.15 -7.09 0.35
C LYS A 379 31.81 -5.71 0.32
N LYS A 380 32.12 -5.21 -0.89
CA LYS A 380 32.77 -3.90 -1.06
C LYS A 380 31.91 -2.73 -0.58
N VAL A 381 30.62 -2.72 -0.85
CA VAL A 381 29.74 -1.64 -0.40
C VAL A 381 29.59 -1.66 1.12
N VAL A 382 29.46 -2.84 1.73
CA VAL A 382 29.37 -3.01 3.19
C VAL A 382 30.67 -2.58 3.87
N GLU A 383 31.84 -2.93 3.32
CA GLU A 383 33.13 -2.51 3.84
C GLU A 383 33.36 -1.01 3.68
N ALA A 384 32.87 -0.39 2.61
CA ALA A 384 33.08 1.03 2.31
C ALA A 384 32.28 1.98 3.21
N ILE A 385 31.21 1.50 3.86
CA ILE A 385 30.35 2.31 4.74
C ILE A 385 30.68 2.15 6.23
N LYS A 386 31.59 1.22 6.59
CA LYS A 386 32.12 1.03 7.94
C LYS A 386 33.25 2.01 8.25
#